data_b7b7ee808e22462e9d7d4d78c8fc29f1
#
_entry.id   b7b7ee808e22462e9d7d4d78c8fc29f1
#
_cell.length_a   1.000
_cell.length_b   1.000
_cell.length_c   1.000
_cell.angle_alpha   90.00
_cell.angle_beta   90.00
_cell.angle_gamma   90.00
#
_symmetry.space_group_name_H-M   'P 1'
#
loop_
_entity.id
_entity.type
_entity.pdbx_description
1 polymer ?
#
loop_
_entity_poly.entity_id
_entity_poly.type
_entity_poly.pdbx_seq_one_letter_code
_entity_poly.pdbx_strand_id
1 'polypeptide(L)'
;MNENTLAAAEADLNSNKPKIFLPSDDRSVSEFAAQLGECLRKAEADIFIRGMRVVEARPPEKDKAAQIAEMDPERFRTWVEDYVVTIARRRSERGSYDVICSMSRDHAAAALKSPQFQKCLRPLLRIFSCSVPAYSDDGSMRLLKRGYDAAEAAYVSGLDDYADEVKSDAEAKEILLDIFSEFRFEDEGRSLSVAIAAMLTPYTRLLLRRTDNVPFFAYTANDAGAGKTLCAKVATITMFGSGEETPVKKDPDEIPKVLATKLLEGAGFILFDNVRGALECGALEAYATSGEVSDRLLRKNESVKGIPALIYITGNSMKLRGDLPSRVLWVELFMPESDPADRVFKRDLDEADLYPMRRRLLSACYRLVASWVAAGKPSAVCRSRFKQWAKVVGSILRFHDFIDPTSKPTLQSGEMGEPEQIALMVAGMDPIRKYTLTEVIDVCTEAGAFEDRLKEWKGEETDKIIARAIRSYMGDVLRKIRGRNYGGRTLRRDGTAKNRLYWVEQVPGSVPAGHKAEQDPQPMAEALF
;
A
#
# COMPACT_ATOMS: atom_id res chain seq x y z
N MET A 1 22.85 -46.87 11.88
CA MET A 1 22.57 -46.43 13.26
C MET A 1 21.54 -47.37 13.83
N ASN A 2 21.84 -47.98 14.97
CA ASN A 2 20.95 -48.99 15.60
C ASN A 2 19.66 -48.32 16.11
N GLU A 3 18.51 -49.02 15.99
CA GLU A 3 17.21 -48.55 16.52
C GLU A 3 17.27 -48.10 17.99
N ASN A 4 18.12 -48.72 18.80
CA ASN A 4 18.38 -48.34 20.19
C ASN A 4 19.06 -46.96 20.34
N THR A 5 19.84 -46.51 19.34
CA THR A 5 20.52 -45.21 19.37
C THR A 5 19.56 -44.10 18.96
N LEU A 6 18.64 -44.36 18.03
CA LEU A 6 17.54 -43.46 17.67
C LEU A 6 16.55 -43.29 18.83
N ALA A 7 16.13 -44.40 19.47
CA ALA A 7 15.22 -44.35 20.63
C ALA A 7 15.84 -43.65 21.85
N ALA A 8 17.14 -43.77 22.06
CA ALA A 8 17.85 -43.05 23.11
C ALA A 8 17.99 -41.55 22.81
N ALA A 9 18.24 -41.18 21.55
CA ALA A 9 18.29 -39.80 21.13
C ALA A 9 16.91 -39.13 21.17
N GLU A 10 15.83 -39.84 20.80
CA GLU A 10 14.44 -39.36 20.93
C GLU A 10 14.02 -39.26 22.43
N ALA A 11 14.46 -40.17 23.28
CA ALA A 11 14.21 -40.08 24.71
C ALA A 11 14.91 -38.87 25.37
N ASP A 12 16.13 -38.55 24.92
CA ASP A 12 16.90 -37.39 25.41
C ASP A 12 16.32 -36.06 24.89
N LEU A 13 15.88 -35.99 23.65
CA LEU A 13 15.20 -34.82 23.07
C LEU A 13 13.86 -34.53 23.76
N ASN A 14 13.17 -35.54 24.26
CA ASN A 14 11.87 -35.41 24.94
C ASN A 14 11.97 -35.23 26.46
N SER A 15 13.14 -35.46 27.08
CA SER A 15 13.30 -35.48 28.53
C SER A 15 13.06 -34.11 29.20
N ASN A 16 13.25 -33.00 28.44
CA ASN A 16 13.14 -31.64 28.99
C ASN A 16 11.86 -30.89 28.58
N LYS A 17 11.02 -31.46 27.70
CA LYS A 17 9.78 -30.80 27.25
C LYS A 17 8.66 -30.99 28.29
N PRO A 18 7.82 -29.95 28.52
CA PRO A 18 6.65 -30.07 29.39
C PRO A 18 5.71 -31.19 28.94
N LYS A 19 5.24 -32.01 29.87
CA LYS A 19 4.27 -33.07 29.63
C LYS A 19 2.85 -32.55 29.77
N ILE A 20 2.02 -32.73 28.73
CA ILE A 20 0.63 -32.29 28.70
C ILE A 20 -0.29 -33.46 28.43
N PHE A 21 -1.23 -33.65 29.35
CA PHE A 21 -2.24 -34.70 29.21
C PHE A 21 -3.34 -34.27 28.26
N LEU A 22 -3.65 -35.12 27.29
CA LEU A 22 -4.77 -34.93 26.37
C LEU A 22 -6.11 -34.99 27.11
N PRO A 23 -7.19 -34.40 26.57
CA PRO A 23 -8.53 -34.51 27.12
C PRO A 23 -8.97 -35.96 27.30
N SER A 24 -9.66 -36.24 28.40
CA SER A 24 -10.20 -37.55 28.75
C SER A 24 -11.46 -37.38 29.60
N ASP A 25 -12.08 -38.48 30.05
CA ASP A 25 -13.25 -38.44 30.96
C ASP A 25 -12.99 -37.61 32.22
N ASP A 26 -11.74 -37.61 32.70
CA ASP A 26 -11.31 -36.95 33.93
C ASP A 26 -10.65 -35.57 33.66
N ARG A 27 -10.57 -35.13 32.41
CA ARG A 27 -9.90 -33.87 32.02
C ARG A 27 -10.59 -33.17 30.88
N SER A 28 -11.02 -31.95 31.16
CA SER A 28 -11.73 -31.13 30.17
C SER A 28 -10.82 -30.61 29.06
N VAL A 29 -11.44 -30.35 27.89
CA VAL A 29 -10.76 -29.67 26.76
C VAL A 29 -10.25 -28.28 27.16
N SER A 30 -10.99 -27.58 28.02
CA SER A 30 -10.62 -26.25 28.52
C SER A 30 -9.34 -26.24 29.33
N GLU A 31 -9.19 -27.22 30.26
CA GLU A 31 -7.97 -27.36 31.06
C GLU A 31 -6.76 -27.73 30.21
N PHE A 32 -6.93 -28.68 29.28
CA PHE A 32 -5.90 -29.03 28.31
C PHE A 32 -5.47 -27.80 27.48
N ALA A 33 -6.43 -27.06 26.94
CA ALA A 33 -6.17 -25.89 26.10
C ALA A 33 -5.45 -24.77 26.88
N ALA A 34 -5.85 -24.51 28.13
CA ALA A 34 -5.20 -23.53 28.99
C ALA A 34 -3.75 -23.92 29.31
N GLN A 35 -3.52 -25.19 29.69
CA GLN A 35 -2.18 -25.68 30.01
C GLN A 35 -1.26 -25.65 28.78
N LEU A 36 -1.78 -26.05 27.61
CA LEU A 36 -1.04 -26.01 26.36
C LEU A 36 -0.64 -24.58 26.00
N GLY A 37 -1.60 -23.65 26.10
CA GLY A 37 -1.34 -22.23 25.81
C GLY A 37 -0.28 -21.63 26.74
N GLU A 38 -0.33 -21.98 28.03
CA GLU A 38 0.64 -21.51 29.01
C GLU A 38 2.05 -22.09 28.78
N CYS A 39 2.16 -23.35 28.35
CA CYS A 39 3.44 -23.94 27.98
C CYS A 39 4.05 -23.25 26.75
N LEU A 40 3.25 -23.01 25.69
CA LEU A 40 3.71 -22.32 24.50
C LEU A 40 4.08 -20.85 24.78
N ARG A 41 3.34 -20.17 25.66
CA ARG A 41 3.66 -18.82 26.11
C ARG A 41 5.00 -18.77 26.85
N LYS A 42 5.28 -19.72 27.77
CA LYS A 42 6.55 -19.83 28.51
C LYS A 42 7.72 -20.16 27.60
N ALA A 43 7.48 -20.95 26.56
CA ALA A 43 8.48 -21.29 25.54
C ALA A 43 8.71 -20.18 24.51
N GLU A 44 7.99 -19.04 24.63
CA GLU A 44 8.02 -17.95 23.67
C GLU A 44 7.77 -18.40 22.21
N ALA A 45 6.96 -19.45 22.05
CA ALA A 45 6.70 -20.07 20.77
C ALA A 45 6.15 -19.06 19.74
N ASP A 46 6.55 -19.20 18.48
CA ASP A 46 6.17 -18.30 17.39
C ASP A 46 4.75 -18.60 16.86
N ILE A 47 3.81 -18.59 17.80
CA ILE A 47 2.37 -18.71 17.56
C ILE A 47 1.67 -17.53 18.24
N PHE A 48 0.68 -16.96 17.54
CA PHE A 48 0.11 -15.67 17.87
C PHE A 48 -1.41 -15.69 17.72
N ILE A 49 -2.05 -14.63 18.23
CA ILE A 49 -3.47 -14.35 18.02
C ILE A 49 -3.62 -13.10 17.13
N ARG A 50 -4.46 -13.20 16.07
CA ARG A 50 -4.84 -12.08 15.21
C ARG A 50 -6.36 -12.04 15.09
N GLY A 51 -6.98 -11.09 15.76
CA GLY A 51 -8.43 -11.11 15.93
C GLY A 51 -8.86 -12.34 16.74
N MET A 52 -9.64 -13.22 16.11
CA MET A 52 -10.09 -14.51 16.69
C MET A 52 -9.35 -15.73 16.09
N ARG A 53 -8.29 -15.51 15.32
CA ARG A 53 -7.57 -16.58 14.62
C ARG A 53 -6.20 -16.78 15.23
N VAL A 54 -5.85 -18.02 15.44
CA VAL A 54 -4.49 -18.42 15.80
C VAL A 54 -3.65 -18.44 14.54
N VAL A 55 -2.51 -17.76 14.56
CA VAL A 55 -1.66 -17.56 13.39
C VAL A 55 -0.19 -17.82 13.71
N GLU A 56 0.57 -18.14 12.68
CA GLU A 56 2.03 -18.23 12.71
C GLU A 56 2.64 -17.12 11.82
N ALA A 57 3.82 -16.67 12.20
CA ALA A 57 4.65 -15.82 11.36
C ALA A 57 5.50 -16.72 10.44
N ARG A 58 5.25 -16.68 9.13
CA ARG A 58 6.06 -17.39 8.14
C ARG A 58 7.16 -16.48 7.63
N PRO A 59 8.45 -16.90 7.73
CA PRO A 59 9.55 -16.14 7.20
C PRO A 59 9.44 -16.00 5.67
N PRO A 60 10.15 -15.02 5.08
CA PRO A 60 10.20 -14.90 3.63
C PRO A 60 10.84 -16.15 3.01
N GLU A 61 10.22 -16.67 1.98
CA GLU A 61 10.80 -17.67 1.09
C GLU A 61 11.44 -16.96 -0.12
N LYS A 62 12.10 -17.75 -0.99
CA LYS A 62 12.64 -17.17 -2.22
C LYS A 62 11.52 -16.46 -3.00
N ASP A 63 11.72 -15.19 -3.30
CA ASP A 63 10.80 -14.30 -4.05
C ASP A 63 9.42 -14.07 -3.41
N LYS A 64 9.21 -14.52 -2.16
CA LYS A 64 7.98 -14.27 -1.41
C LYS A 64 8.23 -13.42 -0.17
N ALA A 65 7.35 -12.46 0.07
CA ALA A 65 7.37 -11.69 1.31
C ALA A 65 7.04 -12.57 2.54
N ALA A 66 7.47 -12.12 3.71
CA ALA A 66 7.01 -12.69 4.95
C ALA A 66 5.47 -12.61 5.08
N GLN A 67 4.84 -13.66 5.58
CA GLN A 67 3.38 -13.80 5.63
C GLN A 67 2.88 -14.19 7.01
N ILE A 68 1.66 -13.80 7.30
CA ILE A 68 0.90 -14.29 8.46
C ILE A 68 -0.04 -15.38 7.96
N ALA A 69 0.11 -16.61 8.45
CA ALA A 69 -0.73 -17.72 8.05
C ALA A 69 -1.59 -18.21 9.20
N GLU A 70 -2.86 -18.54 8.93
CA GLU A 70 -3.72 -19.19 9.91
C GLU A 70 -3.14 -20.58 10.24
N MET A 71 -3.09 -20.92 11.54
CA MET A 71 -2.58 -22.20 12.00
C MET A 71 -3.62 -23.29 11.73
N ASP A 72 -3.30 -24.17 10.79
CA ASP A 72 -4.12 -25.34 10.48
C ASP A 72 -3.99 -26.40 11.59
N PRO A 73 -5.10 -27.08 12.00
CA PRO A 73 -5.06 -28.16 12.98
C PRO A 73 -4.09 -29.30 12.66
N GLU A 74 -3.94 -29.70 11.39
CA GLU A 74 -3.01 -30.76 11.00
C GLU A 74 -1.55 -30.32 11.19
N ARG A 75 -1.24 -29.10 10.79
CA ARG A 75 0.08 -28.51 11.00
C ARG A 75 0.36 -28.31 12.50
N PHE A 76 -0.65 -27.85 13.25
CA PHE A 76 -0.50 -27.62 14.68
C PHE A 76 -0.13 -28.88 15.46
N ARG A 77 -0.68 -30.04 15.09
CA ARG A 77 -0.37 -31.34 15.72
C ARG A 77 1.12 -31.66 15.73
N THR A 78 1.78 -31.49 14.57
CA THR A 78 3.21 -31.78 14.43
C THR A 78 4.08 -30.65 14.98
N TRP A 79 3.71 -29.42 14.71
CA TRP A 79 4.44 -28.23 15.15
C TRP A 79 4.54 -28.13 16.68
N VAL A 80 3.48 -28.48 17.39
CA VAL A 80 3.43 -28.37 18.86
C VAL A 80 4.35 -29.39 19.55
N GLU A 81 4.69 -30.48 18.90
CA GLU A 81 5.60 -31.52 19.41
C GLU A 81 7.05 -31.00 19.57
N ASP A 82 7.39 -29.90 18.89
CA ASP A 82 8.67 -29.23 19.12
C ASP A 82 8.76 -28.60 20.53
N TYR A 83 7.62 -28.30 21.16
CA TYR A 83 7.53 -27.57 22.42
C TYR A 83 7.05 -28.42 23.60
N VAL A 84 6.22 -29.43 23.39
CA VAL A 84 5.59 -30.22 24.43
C VAL A 84 5.52 -31.71 24.09
N VAL A 85 5.42 -32.55 25.09
CA VAL A 85 5.11 -33.99 24.95
C VAL A 85 3.66 -34.22 25.32
N THR A 86 2.84 -34.71 24.41
CA THR A 86 1.43 -35.01 24.67
C THR A 86 1.26 -36.47 25.17
N ILE A 87 0.44 -36.63 26.20
CA ILE A 87 0.22 -37.92 26.91
C ILE A 87 -1.28 -38.24 26.89
N ALA A 88 -1.63 -39.43 26.46
CA ALA A 88 -2.96 -39.98 26.64
C ALA A 88 -3.02 -40.93 27.83
N ARG A 89 -4.03 -40.78 28.67
CA ARG A 89 -4.34 -41.74 29.71
C ARG A 89 -5.26 -42.81 29.18
N ARG A 90 -4.81 -44.07 29.19
CA ARG A 90 -5.59 -45.20 28.72
C ARG A 90 -6.02 -46.08 29.91
N ARG A 91 -7.20 -46.67 29.81
CA ARG A 91 -7.73 -47.64 30.80
C ARG A 91 -7.53 -49.07 30.32
N SER A 92 -7.14 -49.95 31.19
CA SER A 92 -7.07 -51.41 30.98
C SER A 92 -7.73 -52.12 32.16
N GLU A 93 -7.93 -53.41 32.05
CA GLU A 93 -8.46 -54.24 33.13
C GLU A 93 -7.61 -54.20 34.42
N ARG A 94 -6.32 -53.84 34.29
CA ARG A 94 -5.34 -53.75 35.38
C ARG A 94 -5.15 -52.33 35.93
N GLY A 95 -5.92 -51.35 35.47
CA GLY A 95 -5.83 -49.96 35.88
C GLY A 95 -5.55 -48.99 34.71
N SER A 96 -5.25 -47.72 35.01
CA SER A 96 -4.90 -46.72 33.99
C SER A 96 -3.39 -46.61 33.85
N TYR A 97 -2.94 -46.37 32.61
CA TYR A 97 -1.56 -46.12 32.26
C TYR A 97 -1.43 -44.97 31.25
N ASP A 98 -0.30 -44.31 31.28
CA ASP A 98 -0.01 -43.14 30.44
C ASP A 98 0.82 -43.55 29.22
N VAL A 99 0.43 -43.04 28.04
CA VAL A 99 1.10 -43.31 26.76
C VAL A 99 1.42 -41.98 26.06
N ILE A 100 2.68 -41.82 25.64
CA ILE A 100 3.08 -40.72 24.79
C ILE A 100 2.46 -40.93 23.41
N CYS A 101 1.74 -39.94 22.93
CA CYS A 101 1.13 -39.98 21.59
C CYS A 101 0.85 -38.57 21.07
N SER A 102 0.85 -38.41 19.73
CA SER A 102 0.42 -37.17 19.10
C SER A 102 -1.05 -36.89 19.38
N MET A 103 -1.40 -35.61 19.52
CA MET A 103 -2.80 -35.21 19.66
C MET A 103 -3.59 -35.51 18.38
N SER A 104 -4.89 -35.76 18.50
CA SER A 104 -5.79 -35.91 17.35
C SER A 104 -6.04 -34.56 16.69
N ARG A 105 -6.51 -34.60 15.43
CA ARG A 105 -6.97 -33.39 14.71
C ARG A 105 -8.05 -32.64 15.49
N ASP A 106 -8.99 -33.38 16.11
CA ASP A 106 -10.08 -32.79 16.88
C ASP A 106 -9.56 -32.08 18.14
N HIS A 107 -8.59 -32.67 18.83
CA HIS A 107 -7.94 -32.02 19.98
C HIS A 107 -7.20 -30.74 19.54
N ALA A 108 -6.51 -30.76 18.40
CA ALA A 108 -5.83 -29.60 17.85
C ALA A 108 -6.83 -28.50 17.48
N ALA A 109 -7.90 -28.86 16.75
CA ALA A 109 -8.96 -27.94 16.36
C ALA A 109 -9.67 -27.32 17.57
N ALA A 110 -9.96 -28.13 18.59
CA ALA A 110 -10.57 -27.66 19.83
C ALA A 110 -9.64 -26.72 20.62
N ALA A 111 -8.35 -27.03 20.69
CA ALA A 111 -7.36 -26.14 21.33
C ALA A 111 -7.27 -24.80 20.62
N LEU A 112 -7.10 -24.78 19.29
CA LEU A 112 -6.98 -23.56 18.49
C LEU A 112 -8.22 -22.65 18.61
N LYS A 113 -9.42 -23.22 18.79
CA LYS A 113 -10.68 -22.48 18.98
C LYS A 113 -10.97 -22.11 20.44
N SER A 114 -10.23 -22.67 21.39
CA SER A 114 -10.48 -22.44 22.82
C SER A 114 -10.11 -21.01 23.25
N PRO A 115 -11.03 -20.25 23.87
CA PRO A 115 -10.71 -18.94 24.43
C PRO A 115 -9.58 -19.00 25.48
N GLN A 116 -9.47 -20.10 26.23
CA GLN A 116 -8.43 -20.30 27.24
C GLN A 116 -7.04 -20.40 26.62
N PHE A 117 -6.93 -21.11 25.49
CA PHE A 117 -5.70 -21.16 24.70
C PHE A 117 -5.35 -19.80 24.09
N GLN A 118 -6.33 -19.17 23.42
CA GLN A 118 -6.13 -17.90 22.73
C GLN A 118 -5.69 -16.76 23.64
N LYS A 119 -6.18 -16.72 24.89
CA LYS A 119 -5.77 -15.73 25.91
C LYS A 119 -4.29 -15.83 26.31
N CYS A 120 -3.66 -16.99 26.14
CA CYS A 120 -2.25 -17.18 26.43
C CYS A 120 -1.34 -16.66 25.31
N LEU A 121 -1.88 -16.46 24.09
CA LEU A 121 -1.09 -16.10 22.93
C LEU A 121 -0.85 -14.59 22.83
N ARG A 122 0.33 -14.24 22.33
CA ARG A 122 0.73 -12.86 22.05
C ARG A 122 -0.03 -12.34 20.82
N PRO A 123 -0.51 -11.08 20.79
CA PRO A 123 -1.15 -10.51 19.61
C PRO A 123 -0.12 -10.31 18.50
N LEU A 124 -0.49 -10.61 17.25
CA LEU A 124 0.32 -10.29 16.07
C LEU A 124 -0.47 -9.38 15.14
N LEU A 125 -0.04 -8.14 15.04
CA LEU A 125 -0.69 -7.16 14.16
C LEU A 125 0.04 -7.02 12.83
N ARG A 126 1.37 -7.25 12.80
CA ARG A 126 2.25 -6.98 11.66
C ARG A 126 3.36 -8.00 11.54
N ILE A 127 3.78 -8.23 10.29
CA ILE A 127 5.02 -8.90 9.98
C ILE A 127 5.86 -8.01 9.07
N PHE A 128 7.15 -7.96 9.31
CA PHE A 128 8.11 -7.19 8.51
C PHE A 128 9.19 -8.12 7.97
N SER A 129 9.57 -7.92 6.72
CA SER A 129 10.68 -8.65 6.08
C SER A 129 12.04 -8.00 6.31
N CYS A 130 12.10 -6.92 7.06
CA CYS A 130 13.31 -6.26 7.52
C CYS A 130 13.01 -5.50 8.81
N SER A 131 14.04 -5.15 9.57
CA SER A 131 13.92 -4.21 10.68
C SER A 131 13.38 -2.88 10.19
N VAL A 132 12.53 -2.25 10.98
CA VAL A 132 11.94 -0.94 10.69
C VAL A 132 12.05 -0.04 11.92
N PRO A 133 12.13 1.29 11.75
CA PRO A 133 12.20 2.22 12.87
C PRO A 133 10.86 2.33 13.59
N ALA A 134 10.91 2.39 14.92
CA ALA A 134 9.79 2.68 15.80
C ALA A 134 10.23 3.65 16.90
N TYR A 135 9.29 4.28 17.59
CA TYR A 135 9.61 5.07 18.78
C TYR A 135 9.64 4.19 20.03
N SER A 136 10.63 4.44 20.89
CA SER A 136 10.64 3.95 22.27
C SER A 136 9.73 4.83 23.15
N ASP A 137 9.45 4.38 24.37
CA ASP A 137 8.61 5.11 25.33
C ASP A 137 9.18 6.49 25.70
N ASP A 138 10.47 6.68 25.63
CA ASP A 138 11.17 7.94 25.82
C ASP A 138 11.15 8.87 24.59
N GLY A 139 10.52 8.43 23.51
CA GLY A 139 10.44 9.18 22.23
C GLY A 139 11.69 9.08 21.34
N SER A 140 12.72 8.34 21.77
CA SER A 140 13.87 8.01 20.92
C SER A 140 13.48 7.03 19.81
N MET A 141 14.23 7.03 18.72
CA MET A 141 14.04 6.06 17.64
C MET A 141 14.87 4.81 17.90
N ARG A 142 14.26 3.65 17.74
CA ARG A 142 14.92 2.34 17.74
C ARG A 142 14.59 1.56 16.46
N LEU A 143 15.46 0.66 16.04
CA LEU A 143 15.12 -0.36 15.06
C LEU A 143 14.55 -1.59 15.77
N LEU A 144 13.48 -2.15 15.23
CA LEU A 144 12.99 -3.44 15.70
C LEU A 144 14.06 -4.51 15.45
N LYS A 145 14.26 -5.39 16.42
CA LYS A 145 15.14 -6.55 16.27
C LYS A 145 14.37 -7.71 15.63
N ARG A 146 15.10 -8.65 15.06
CA ARG A 146 14.53 -9.91 14.56
C ARG A 146 13.78 -10.63 15.69
N GLY A 147 12.62 -11.20 15.35
CA GLY A 147 11.71 -11.84 16.29
C GLY A 147 10.50 -10.96 16.64
N TYR A 148 9.84 -11.30 17.73
CA TYR A 148 8.62 -10.63 18.17
C TYR A 148 8.92 -9.40 19.03
N ASP A 149 8.35 -8.27 18.66
CA ASP A 149 8.36 -7.02 19.41
C ASP A 149 7.01 -6.82 20.10
N ALA A 150 7.00 -6.86 21.45
CA ALA A 150 5.78 -6.79 22.23
C ALA A 150 5.14 -5.39 22.24
N ALA A 151 5.94 -4.31 22.19
CA ALA A 151 5.43 -2.94 22.19
C ALA A 151 4.64 -2.64 20.91
N GLU A 152 5.13 -3.13 19.78
CA GLU A 152 4.49 -2.95 18.48
C GLU A 152 3.51 -4.08 18.11
N ALA A 153 3.50 -5.19 18.87
CA ALA A 153 2.81 -6.43 18.50
C ALA A 153 3.16 -6.86 17.06
N ALA A 154 4.44 -6.83 16.75
CA ALA A 154 4.98 -7.03 15.42
C ALA A 154 6.06 -8.12 15.43
N TYR A 155 6.26 -8.78 14.29
CA TYR A 155 7.30 -9.78 14.11
C TYR A 155 8.22 -9.37 12.96
N VAL A 156 9.52 -9.38 13.20
CA VAL A 156 10.56 -9.14 12.16
C VAL A 156 11.16 -10.49 11.78
N SER A 157 10.96 -10.90 10.54
CA SER A 157 11.38 -12.21 10.03
C SER A 157 12.56 -12.16 9.07
N GLY A 158 13.07 -10.98 8.74
CA GLY A 158 14.09 -10.79 7.70
C GLY A 158 15.35 -10.05 8.17
N LEU A 159 15.87 -9.17 7.30
CA LEU A 159 17.12 -8.44 7.51
C LEU A 159 17.03 -7.48 8.70
N ASP A 160 18.01 -7.54 9.60
CA ASP A 160 18.05 -6.73 10.83
C ASP A 160 19.42 -6.05 11.11
N ASP A 161 20.46 -6.33 10.33
CA ASP A 161 21.84 -5.91 10.57
C ASP A 161 22.41 -4.99 9.48
N TYR A 162 21.58 -4.11 8.91
CA TYR A 162 21.97 -3.23 7.79
C TYR A 162 22.24 -1.76 8.17
N ALA A 163 21.88 -1.34 9.38
CA ALA A 163 21.89 0.08 9.77
C ALA A 163 23.23 0.79 9.60
N ASP A 164 24.31 0.05 9.77
CA ASP A 164 25.69 0.58 9.77
C ASP A 164 26.39 0.53 8.42
N GLU A 165 25.75 0.09 7.34
CA GLU A 165 26.40 0.02 6.02
C GLU A 165 26.61 1.40 5.40
N VAL A 166 25.63 2.31 5.53
CA VAL A 166 25.69 3.67 5.00
C VAL A 166 25.98 4.66 6.13
N LYS A 167 27.05 5.43 6.01
CA LYS A 167 27.58 6.25 7.09
C LYS A 167 27.20 7.73 7.02
N SER A 168 26.82 8.23 5.85
CA SER A 168 26.47 9.64 5.67
C SER A 168 25.16 9.84 4.88
N ASP A 169 24.54 11.00 5.07
CA ASP A 169 23.33 11.39 4.33
C ASP A 169 23.63 11.57 2.83
N ALA A 170 24.85 12.06 2.50
CA ALA A 170 25.28 12.20 1.12
C ALA A 170 25.40 10.84 0.43
N GLU A 171 26.02 9.85 1.07
CA GLU A 171 26.11 8.49 0.57
C GLU A 171 24.72 7.85 0.42
N ALA A 172 23.83 8.03 1.40
CA ALA A 172 22.45 7.54 1.33
C ALA A 172 21.70 8.13 0.13
N LYS A 173 21.84 9.43 -0.08
CA LYS A 173 21.24 10.13 -1.23
C LYS A 173 21.79 9.62 -2.56
N GLU A 174 23.12 9.44 -2.65
CA GLU A 174 23.79 8.91 -3.85
C GLU A 174 23.29 7.51 -4.21
N ILE A 175 23.18 6.60 -3.23
CA ILE A 175 22.65 5.24 -3.44
C ILE A 175 21.22 5.26 -3.98
N LEU A 176 20.36 6.13 -3.42
CA LEU A 176 18.97 6.25 -3.87
C LEU A 176 18.87 6.92 -5.25
N LEU A 177 19.77 7.86 -5.57
CA LEU A 177 19.84 8.44 -6.90
C LEU A 177 20.37 7.43 -7.93
N ASP A 178 21.36 6.63 -7.58
CA ASP A 178 21.96 5.62 -8.44
C ASP A 178 20.97 4.54 -8.85
N ILE A 179 20.22 3.95 -7.90
CA ILE A 179 19.23 2.89 -8.22
C ILE A 179 18.15 3.37 -9.16
N PHE A 180 17.78 4.65 -9.11
CA PHE A 180 16.78 5.24 -9.99
C PHE A 180 17.38 5.94 -11.23
N SER A 181 18.70 5.92 -11.42
CA SER A 181 19.37 6.66 -12.51
C SER A 181 19.01 6.17 -13.91
N GLU A 182 18.64 4.89 -14.05
CA GLU A 182 18.22 4.29 -15.32
C GLU A 182 16.76 4.59 -15.67
N PHE A 183 15.95 5.06 -14.72
CA PHE A 183 14.56 5.41 -14.96
C PHE A 183 14.46 6.86 -15.41
N ARG A 184 13.88 7.09 -16.58
CA ARG A 184 13.66 8.44 -17.11
C ARG A 184 12.33 8.95 -16.58
N PHE A 185 12.39 9.85 -15.61
CA PHE A 185 11.22 10.54 -15.08
C PHE A 185 10.85 11.72 -15.98
N GLU A 186 9.55 11.90 -16.22
CA GLU A 186 9.06 12.98 -17.10
C GLU A 186 9.21 14.37 -16.46
N ASP A 187 9.20 14.43 -15.15
CA ASP A 187 9.22 15.67 -14.39
C ASP A 187 10.62 16.00 -13.84
N GLU A 188 10.77 17.21 -13.31
CA GLU A 188 12.04 17.73 -12.76
C GLU A 188 12.43 17.09 -11.41
N GLY A 189 12.11 15.81 -11.16
CA GLY A 189 12.51 15.04 -9.99
C GLY A 189 11.41 14.81 -8.96
N ARG A 190 10.18 15.26 -9.21
CA ARG A 190 9.04 14.94 -8.34
C ARG A 190 8.74 13.44 -8.36
N SER A 191 8.67 12.82 -9.53
CA SER A 191 8.43 11.37 -9.68
C SER A 191 9.51 10.52 -9.02
N LEU A 192 10.77 10.96 -9.07
CA LEU A 192 11.85 10.37 -8.29
C LEU A 192 11.57 10.45 -6.78
N SER A 193 11.15 11.62 -6.29
CA SER A 193 10.78 11.77 -4.88
C SER A 193 9.59 10.89 -4.48
N VAL A 194 8.62 10.70 -5.37
CA VAL A 194 7.50 9.77 -5.15
C VAL A 194 7.96 8.31 -5.13
N ALA A 195 8.90 7.91 -6.02
CA ALA A 195 9.46 6.57 -6.03
C ALA A 195 10.23 6.28 -4.72
N ILE A 196 11.00 7.24 -4.20
CA ILE A 196 11.66 7.13 -2.89
C ILE A 196 10.62 7.13 -1.76
N ALA A 197 9.56 7.95 -1.84
CA ALA A 197 8.45 7.93 -0.89
C ALA A 197 7.75 6.56 -0.84
N ALA A 198 7.64 5.88 -1.99
CA ALA A 198 7.09 4.54 -2.09
C ALA A 198 7.92 3.49 -1.31
N MET A 199 9.23 3.69 -1.20
CA MET A 199 10.12 2.89 -0.32
C MET A 199 9.99 3.32 1.14
N LEU A 200 10.05 4.62 1.43
CA LEU A 200 10.03 5.14 2.81
C LEU A 200 8.68 4.91 3.50
N THR A 201 7.56 4.84 2.76
CA THR A 201 6.23 4.67 3.36
C THR A 201 6.10 3.38 4.18
N PRO A 202 6.41 2.18 3.66
CA PRO A 202 6.40 0.96 4.48
C PRO A 202 7.48 0.98 5.55
N TYR A 203 8.64 1.56 5.26
CA TYR A 203 9.76 1.65 6.19
C TYR A 203 9.44 2.47 7.44
N THR A 204 8.77 3.60 7.29
CA THR A 204 8.39 4.50 8.39
C THR A 204 7.02 4.21 8.99
N ARG A 205 6.42 3.06 8.66
CA ARG A 205 5.02 2.77 9.02
C ARG A 205 4.76 2.78 10.52
N LEU A 206 5.75 2.43 11.35
CA LEU A 206 5.63 2.48 12.82
C LEU A 206 5.90 3.88 13.41
N LEU A 207 6.39 4.82 12.62
CA LEU A 207 6.48 6.23 13.00
C LEU A 207 5.14 6.97 12.79
N LEU A 208 4.18 6.33 12.14
CA LEU A 208 2.80 6.78 11.96
C LEU A 208 1.88 6.07 12.95
N ARG A 209 0.75 6.70 13.30
CA ARG A 209 -0.28 6.02 14.09
C ARG A 209 -0.89 4.87 13.28
N ARG A 210 -1.45 3.89 13.96
CA ARG A 210 -2.12 2.75 13.31
C ARG A 210 -3.30 3.18 12.43
N THR A 211 -3.99 4.24 12.82
CA THR A 211 -5.14 4.81 12.12
C THR A 211 -4.77 5.79 11.00
N ASP A 212 -3.50 6.16 10.86
CA ASP A 212 -3.08 7.08 9.82
C ASP A 212 -3.04 6.35 8.46
N ASN A 213 -3.75 6.92 7.50
CA ASN A 213 -3.77 6.41 6.14
C ASN A 213 -2.57 6.90 5.35
N VAL A 214 -2.17 6.11 4.37
CA VAL A 214 -1.05 6.39 3.46
C VAL A 214 -1.52 6.38 2.02
N PRO A 215 -0.86 7.11 1.10
CA PRO A 215 -1.22 7.11 -0.31
C PRO A 215 -0.93 5.75 -0.96
N PHE A 216 -1.62 5.47 -2.05
CA PHE A 216 -1.22 4.47 -3.03
C PHE A 216 -0.16 5.05 -3.96
N PHE A 217 0.59 4.20 -4.66
CA PHE A 217 1.61 4.61 -5.61
C PHE A 217 1.29 4.06 -6.99
N ALA A 218 1.16 4.94 -7.98
CA ALA A 218 0.88 4.55 -9.35
C ALA A 218 2.04 4.91 -10.27
N TYR A 219 2.47 3.95 -11.07
CA TYR A 219 3.56 4.08 -12.02
C TYR A 219 3.00 4.04 -13.43
N THR A 220 3.19 5.11 -14.16
CA THR A 220 2.68 5.25 -15.54
C THR A 220 3.79 5.69 -16.49
N ALA A 221 3.57 5.49 -17.77
CA ALA A 221 4.45 5.99 -18.82
C ALA A 221 3.63 6.21 -20.09
N ASN A 222 4.21 6.99 -21.01
CA ASN A 222 3.67 7.20 -22.36
C ASN A 222 3.64 5.89 -23.16
N ASP A 223 4.60 4.95 -22.94
CA ASP A 223 4.69 3.71 -23.71
C ASP A 223 5.13 2.49 -22.87
N ALA A 224 5.10 1.32 -23.49
CA ALA A 224 5.63 0.08 -22.96
C ALA A 224 7.18 0.14 -22.88
N GLY A 225 7.79 -0.72 -22.04
CA GLY A 225 9.25 -0.78 -21.94
C GLY A 225 9.91 0.35 -21.13
N ALA A 226 9.16 1.32 -20.61
CA ALA A 226 9.70 2.41 -19.80
C ALA A 226 10.21 1.97 -18.40
N GLY A 227 10.05 0.69 -18.00
CA GLY A 227 10.54 0.15 -16.73
C GLY A 227 9.60 0.37 -15.54
N LYS A 228 8.30 0.65 -15.74
CA LYS A 228 7.32 0.92 -14.66
C LYS A 228 7.28 -0.14 -13.57
N THR A 229 7.14 -1.40 -13.98
CA THR A 229 7.06 -2.53 -13.04
C THR A 229 8.36 -2.70 -12.29
N LEU A 230 9.51 -2.60 -12.95
CA LEU A 230 10.81 -2.66 -12.30
C LEU A 230 11.00 -1.49 -11.32
N CYS A 231 10.58 -0.28 -11.68
CA CYS A 231 10.63 0.89 -10.80
C CYS A 231 9.78 0.68 -9.52
N ALA A 232 8.59 0.07 -9.65
CA ALA A 232 7.78 -0.32 -8.49
C ALA A 232 8.44 -1.44 -7.66
N LYS A 233 9.09 -2.41 -8.33
CA LYS A 233 9.82 -3.51 -7.68
C LYS A 233 11.03 -3.02 -6.88
N VAL A 234 11.66 -1.92 -7.23
CA VAL A 234 12.68 -1.31 -6.36
C VAL A 234 12.14 -1.10 -4.95
N ALA A 235 10.93 -0.57 -4.81
CA ALA A 235 10.32 -0.37 -3.50
C ALA A 235 9.89 -1.68 -2.84
N THR A 236 9.20 -2.57 -3.58
CA THR A 236 8.63 -3.79 -3.01
C THR A 236 9.71 -4.81 -2.63
N ILE A 237 10.73 -5.02 -3.47
CA ILE A 237 11.84 -5.92 -3.15
C ILE A 237 12.66 -5.36 -2.00
N THR A 238 12.99 -4.08 -2.00
CA THR A 238 13.74 -3.48 -0.91
C THR A 238 13.04 -3.69 0.43
N MET A 239 11.77 -3.40 0.54
CA MET A 239 11.04 -3.41 1.81
C MET A 239 10.54 -4.80 2.19
N PHE A 240 10.00 -5.55 1.23
CA PHE A 240 9.32 -6.81 1.52
C PHE A 240 10.11 -8.05 1.07
N GLY A 241 11.19 -7.88 0.31
CA GLY A 241 11.97 -8.99 -0.25
C GLY A 241 11.23 -9.75 -1.33
N SER A 242 10.26 -9.12 -1.99
CA SER A 242 9.43 -9.76 -3.01
C SER A 242 9.02 -8.76 -4.09
N GLY A 243 9.11 -9.20 -5.34
CA GLY A 243 8.58 -8.50 -6.51
C GLY A 243 7.25 -9.11 -7.02
N GLU A 244 6.51 -9.82 -6.16
CA GLU A 244 5.28 -10.52 -6.55
C GLU A 244 4.26 -9.56 -7.18
N GLU A 245 3.87 -9.88 -8.41
CA GLU A 245 2.88 -9.14 -9.18
C GLU A 245 1.49 -9.77 -9.01
N THR A 246 0.49 -8.93 -8.98
CA THR A 246 -0.92 -9.35 -8.94
C THR A 246 -1.59 -8.87 -10.24
N PRO A 247 -1.85 -9.76 -11.20
CA PRO A 247 -2.47 -9.37 -12.45
C PRO A 247 -3.91 -8.89 -12.22
N VAL A 248 -4.26 -7.76 -12.85
CA VAL A 248 -5.63 -7.23 -12.82
C VAL A 248 -6.42 -7.86 -13.97
N LYS A 249 -7.45 -8.62 -13.62
CA LYS A 249 -8.42 -9.13 -14.61
C LYS A 249 -9.35 -8.00 -15.06
N LYS A 250 -9.95 -8.16 -16.25
CA LYS A 250 -10.89 -7.16 -16.79
C LYS A 250 -12.16 -6.96 -15.95
N ASP A 251 -12.47 -7.92 -15.07
CA ASP A 251 -13.63 -7.85 -14.18
C ASP A 251 -13.31 -7.02 -12.93
N PRO A 252 -13.95 -5.85 -12.75
CA PRO A 252 -13.73 -4.99 -11.58
C PRO A 252 -14.08 -5.68 -10.25
N ASP A 253 -14.95 -6.70 -10.25
CA ASP A 253 -15.36 -7.44 -9.05
C ASP A 253 -14.28 -8.40 -8.54
N GLU A 254 -13.22 -8.65 -9.31
CA GLU A 254 -12.08 -9.48 -8.89
C GLU A 254 -11.12 -8.72 -7.95
N ILE A 255 -10.95 -7.40 -8.12
CA ILE A 255 -10.05 -6.61 -7.27
C ILE A 255 -10.44 -6.69 -5.78
N PRO A 256 -11.72 -6.53 -5.39
CA PRO A 256 -12.13 -6.69 -4.00
C PRO A 256 -11.81 -8.07 -3.43
N LYS A 257 -11.96 -9.15 -4.21
CA LYS A 257 -11.65 -10.52 -3.78
C LYS A 257 -10.16 -10.73 -3.56
N VAL A 258 -9.33 -10.25 -4.50
CA VAL A 258 -7.88 -10.27 -4.37
C VAL A 258 -7.43 -9.48 -3.14
N LEU A 259 -7.96 -8.28 -2.98
CA LEU A 259 -7.66 -7.41 -1.85
C LEU A 259 -7.98 -8.11 -0.52
N ALA A 260 -9.17 -8.70 -0.39
CA ALA A 260 -9.59 -9.43 0.81
C ALA A 260 -8.69 -10.64 1.08
N THR A 261 -8.35 -11.43 0.05
CA THR A 261 -7.47 -12.61 0.19
C THR A 261 -6.07 -12.20 0.66
N LYS A 262 -5.45 -11.22 0.00
CA LYS A 262 -4.11 -10.74 0.36
C LYS A 262 -4.05 -10.12 1.76
N LEU A 263 -5.12 -9.46 2.20
CA LEU A 263 -5.21 -8.93 3.56
C LEU A 263 -5.37 -10.03 4.61
N LEU A 264 -6.09 -11.11 4.30
CA LEU A 264 -6.20 -12.28 5.17
C LEU A 264 -4.84 -12.97 5.33
N GLU A 265 -4.07 -13.09 4.24
CA GLU A 265 -2.70 -13.61 4.22
C GLU A 265 -1.70 -12.67 4.94
N GLY A 266 -2.14 -11.49 5.37
CA GLY A 266 -1.27 -10.52 6.04
C GLY A 266 -0.24 -9.89 5.10
N ALA A 267 -0.54 -9.83 3.81
CA ALA A 267 0.35 -9.24 2.83
C ALA A 267 0.73 -7.80 3.21
N GLY A 268 2.02 -7.47 3.14
CA GLY A 268 2.53 -6.12 3.40
C GLY A 268 2.28 -5.16 2.24
N PHE A 269 2.13 -5.69 1.03
CA PHE A 269 1.86 -4.92 -0.19
C PHE A 269 1.04 -5.73 -1.19
N ILE A 270 0.46 -5.03 -2.16
CA ILE A 270 -0.15 -5.59 -3.37
C ILE A 270 0.34 -4.75 -4.55
N LEU A 271 1.00 -5.37 -5.51
CA LEU A 271 1.43 -4.76 -6.76
C LEU A 271 0.46 -5.17 -7.87
N PHE A 272 -0.51 -4.32 -8.16
CA PHE A 272 -1.40 -4.48 -9.31
C PHE A 272 -0.63 -4.12 -10.58
N ASP A 273 -0.26 -5.13 -11.36
CA ASP A 273 0.56 -4.93 -12.55
C ASP A 273 -0.26 -4.85 -13.82
N ASN A 274 0.21 -4.01 -14.77
CA ASN A 274 -0.29 -3.86 -16.11
C ASN A 274 -1.80 -3.54 -16.19
N VAL A 275 -2.24 -2.59 -15.37
CA VAL A 275 -3.61 -2.07 -15.42
C VAL A 275 -3.83 -1.36 -16.76
N ARG A 276 -4.86 -1.78 -17.50
CA ARG A 276 -5.19 -1.26 -18.82
C ARG A 276 -6.48 -0.45 -18.80
N GLY A 277 -6.44 0.71 -19.43
CA GLY A 277 -7.62 1.58 -19.55
C GLY A 277 -7.99 2.28 -18.25
N ALA A 278 -9.29 2.44 -18.01
CA ALA A 278 -9.79 3.12 -16.83
C ALA A 278 -9.99 2.16 -15.64
N LEU A 279 -9.43 2.50 -14.49
CA LEU A 279 -9.65 1.80 -13.23
C LEU A 279 -10.57 2.64 -12.35
N GLU A 280 -11.77 2.13 -12.10
CA GLU A 280 -12.73 2.64 -11.13
C GLU A 280 -13.09 1.50 -10.18
N CYS A 281 -12.78 1.63 -8.89
CA CYS A 281 -13.00 0.57 -7.91
C CYS A 281 -13.33 1.14 -6.54
N GLY A 282 -14.62 1.11 -6.18
CA GLY A 282 -15.10 1.60 -4.89
C GLY A 282 -14.48 0.89 -3.69
N ALA A 283 -14.08 -0.39 -3.83
CA ALA A 283 -13.40 -1.12 -2.77
C ALA A 283 -11.99 -0.57 -2.49
N LEU A 284 -11.22 -0.20 -3.53
CA LEU A 284 -9.92 0.47 -3.36
C LEU A 284 -10.08 1.87 -2.76
N GLU A 285 -11.13 2.60 -3.14
CA GLU A 285 -11.45 3.91 -2.56
C GLU A 285 -11.78 3.82 -1.07
N ALA A 286 -12.63 2.87 -0.70
CA ALA A 286 -12.97 2.60 0.69
C ALA A 286 -11.74 2.17 1.49
N TYR A 287 -10.95 1.26 0.92
CA TYR A 287 -9.71 0.79 1.54
C TYR A 287 -8.69 1.89 1.78
N ALA A 288 -8.47 2.79 0.82
CA ALA A 288 -7.58 3.95 0.99
C ALA A 288 -8.03 4.89 2.12
N THR A 289 -9.31 4.83 2.52
CA THR A 289 -9.87 5.68 3.57
C THR A 289 -9.91 5.02 4.93
N SER A 290 -10.32 3.74 4.99
CA SER A 290 -10.53 2.99 6.23
C SER A 290 -9.37 2.06 6.58
N GLY A 291 -8.57 1.64 5.59
CA GLY A 291 -7.62 0.55 5.74
C GLY A 291 -8.29 -0.82 5.95
N GLU A 292 -9.60 -0.91 5.76
CA GLU A 292 -10.40 -2.11 6.01
C GLU A 292 -11.13 -2.54 4.74
N VAL A 293 -11.32 -3.83 4.57
CA VAL A 293 -12.21 -4.40 3.55
C VAL A 293 -13.35 -5.10 4.25
N SER A 294 -14.59 -4.72 3.92
CA SER A 294 -15.78 -5.39 4.44
C SER A 294 -16.00 -6.71 3.71
N ASP A 295 -15.96 -7.81 4.43
CA ASP A 295 -16.00 -9.17 3.90
C ASP A 295 -17.42 -9.70 3.66
N ARG A 296 -18.26 -8.97 2.96
CA ARG A 296 -19.42 -9.58 2.31
C ARG A 296 -19.05 -10.53 1.16
N LEU A 297 -17.79 -10.43 0.69
CA LEU A 297 -17.28 -11.11 -0.50
C LEU A 297 -16.83 -12.56 -0.25
N LEU A 298 -16.54 -12.95 0.99
CA LEU A 298 -16.02 -14.29 1.32
C LEU A 298 -17.02 -15.19 2.06
N ARG A 299 -18.32 -14.92 2.01
CA ARG A 299 -19.39 -15.71 2.68
C ARG A 299 -19.30 -15.77 4.21
N LYS A 300 -18.47 -14.98 4.85
CA LYS A 300 -18.37 -14.83 6.30
C LYS A 300 -18.50 -13.34 6.64
N ASN A 301 -19.41 -13.00 7.56
CA ASN A 301 -19.64 -11.61 8.02
C ASN A 301 -18.51 -11.09 8.93
N GLU A 302 -17.26 -11.27 8.55
CA GLU A 302 -16.09 -10.82 9.31
C GLU A 302 -15.44 -9.63 8.59
N SER A 303 -15.25 -8.52 9.27
CA SER A 303 -14.39 -7.44 8.78
C SER A 303 -12.94 -7.81 9.03
N VAL A 304 -12.12 -7.84 8.00
CA VAL A 304 -10.68 -8.03 8.14
C VAL A 304 -10.07 -6.72 8.64
N LYS A 305 -9.97 -6.60 9.96
CA LYS A 305 -9.20 -5.54 10.61
C LYS A 305 -7.74 -5.95 10.63
N GLY A 306 -6.95 -5.31 9.82
CA GLY A 306 -5.51 -5.54 9.75
C GLY A 306 -4.78 -4.25 9.46
N ILE A 307 -3.45 -4.33 9.43
CA ILE A 307 -2.67 -3.22 8.91
C ILE A 307 -2.83 -3.24 7.41
N PRO A 308 -3.17 -2.10 6.83
CA PRO A 308 -3.36 -2.00 5.41
C PRO A 308 -2.09 -2.40 4.66
N ALA A 309 -2.20 -3.32 3.70
CA ALA A 309 -1.18 -3.54 2.70
C ALA A 309 -0.99 -2.26 1.87
N LEU A 310 0.23 -1.98 1.46
CA LEU A 310 0.49 -0.88 0.54
C LEU A 310 0.07 -1.27 -0.88
N ILE A 311 -0.55 -0.34 -1.57
CA ILE A 311 -1.01 -0.56 -2.94
C ILE A 311 -0.06 0.14 -3.90
N TYR A 312 0.51 -0.66 -4.80
CA TYR A 312 1.29 -0.23 -5.95
C TYR A 312 0.52 -0.61 -7.22
N ILE A 313 0.47 0.28 -8.19
CA ILE A 313 -0.28 0.09 -9.42
C ILE A 313 0.63 0.45 -10.59
N THR A 314 0.74 -0.41 -11.59
CA THR A 314 1.44 -0.08 -12.83
C THR A 314 0.50 -0.12 -14.02
N GLY A 315 0.73 0.71 -15.01
CA GLY A 315 -0.07 0.68 -16.24
C GLY A 315 0.40 1.69 -17.28
N ASN A 316 0.14 1.38 -18.56
CA ASN A 316 0.38 2.32 -19.65
C ASN A 316 -0.82 3.22 -19.82
N SER A 317 -0.60 4.54 -19.88
CA SER A 317 -1.67 5.53 -20.06
C SER A 317 -2.91 5.23 -19.24
N MET A 318 -2.67 4.79 -17.99
CA MET A 318 -3.69 4.33 -17.07
C MET A 318 -4.55 5.52 -16.61
N LYS A 319 -5.87 5.37 -16.68
CA LYS A 319 -6.82 6.37 -16.19
C LYS A 319 -7.40 5.89 -14.86
N LEU A 320 -7.20 6.62 -13.78
CA LEU A 320 -7.89 6.38 -12.52
C LEU A 320 -9.16 7.23 -12.47
N ARG A 321 -10.29 6.62 -12.10
CA ARG A 321 -11.60 7.28 -12.02
C ARG A 321 -12.13 7.32 -10.58
N GLY A 322 -13.22 8.04 -10.39
CA GLY A 322 -13.85 8.21 -9.08
C GLY A 322 -13.00 9.06 -8.14
N ASP A 323 -12.80 8.58 -6.93
CA ASP A 323 -12.00 9.26 -5.90
C ASP A 323 -10.55 8.75 -5.82
N LEU A 324 -10.18 7.71 -6.61
CA LEU A 324 -8.84 7.13 -6.65
C LEU A 324 -7.74 8.13 -7.00
N PRO A 325 -7.90 9.05 -8.00
CA PRO A 325 -6.85 10.02 -8.35
C PRO A 325 -6.37 10.84 -7.16
N SER A 326 -7.27 11.16 -6.22
CA SER A 326 -6.97 11.94 -5.03
C SER A 326 -6.24 11.15 -3.94
N ARG A 327 -6.13 9.82 -4.08
CA ARG A 327 -5.55 8.87 -3.11
C ARG A 327 -4.22 8.30 -3.57
N VAL A 328 -3.76 8.71 -4.74
CA VAL A 328 -2.59 8.15 -5.40
C VAL A 328 -1.51 9.21 -5.57
N LEU A 329 -0.27 8.81 -5.38
CA LEU A 329 0.90 9.56 -5.82
C LEU A 329 1.45 8.91 -7.08
N TRP A 330 1.70 9.72 -8.10
CA TRP A 330 2.10 9.29 -9.42
C TRP A 330 3.62 9.30 -9.58
N VAL A 331 4.17 8.22 -10.13
CA VAL A 331 5.51 8.13 -10.71
C VAL A 331 5.34 8.10 -12.22
N GLU A 332 5.78 9.17 -12.87
CA GLU A 332 5.61 9.40 -14.29
C GLU A 332 6.94 9.15 -15.00
N LEU A 333 6.98 8.07 -15.79
CA LEU A 333 8.13 7.69 -16.60
C LEU A 333 7.91 8.10 -18.06
N PHE A 334 8.99 8.39 -18.77
CA PHE A 334 8.96 8.78 -20.16
C PHE A 334 9.87 7.91 -21.01
N MET A 335 9.35 7.45 -22.13
CA MET A 335 10.07 6.73 -23.16
C MET A 335 10.14 7.60 -24.41
N PRO A 336 11.29 8.20 -24.73
CA PRO A 336 11.45 9.00 -25.94
C PRO A 336 11.63 8.15 -27.19
N GLU A 337 12.13 6.91 -27.05
CA GLU A 337 12.35 5.99 -28.15
C GLU A 337 11.00 5.40 -28.64
N SER A 338 10.84 5.26 -29.96
CA SER A 338 9.67 4.62 -30.56
C SER A 338 9.68 3.10 -30.42
N ASP A 339 10.87 2.49 -30.26
CA ASP A 339 11.06 1.08 -29.96
C ASP A 339 11.82 0.94 -28.64
N PRO A 340 11.31 0.19 -27.67
CA PRO A 340 12.02 -0.12 -26.43
C PRO A 340 13.38 -0.78 -26.63
N ALA A 341 13.58 -1.51 -27.74
CA ALA A 341 14.85 -2.15 -28.07
C ALA A 341 15.98 -1.17 -28.41
N ASP A 342 15.63 0.05 -28.81
CA ASP A 342 16.60 1.12 -29.13
C ASP A 342 17.17 1.80 -27.88
N ARG A 343 16.64 1.47 -26.69
CA ARG A 343 17.07 2.08 -25.45
C ARG A 343 18.43 1.53 -25.02
N VAL A 344 19.36 2.45 -24.82
CA VAL A 344 20.69 2.14 -24.28
C VAL A 344 20.71 2.41 -22.79
N PHE A 345 21.01 1.39 -22.01
CA PHE A 345 21.18 1.47 -20.56
C PHE A 345 22.65 1.65 -20.21
N LYS A 346 22.97 2.46 -19.20
CA LYS A 346 24.31 2.51 -18.59
C LYS A 346 24.56 1.24 -17.77
N ARG A 347 23.50 0.75 -17.12
CA ARG A 347 23.44 -0.49 -16.38
C ARG A 347 22.14 -1.20 -16.74
N ASP A 348 22.25 -2.41 -17.27
CA ASP A 348 21.08 -3.25 -17.54
C ASP A 348 20.59 -3.81 -16.21
N LEU A 349 19.68 -3.06 -15.57
CA LEU A 349 19.11 -3.39 -14.27
C LEU A 349 17.92 -4.30 -14.46
N ASP A 350 17.97 -5.48 -13.87
CA ASP A 350 16.84 -6.40 -13.79
C ASP A 350 16.36 -6.63 -12.35
N GLU A 351 15.32 -7.45 -12.20
CA GLU A 351 14.76 -7.77 -10.89
C GLU A 351 15.75 -8.53 -10.00
N ALA A 352 16.58 -9.42 -10.58
CA ALA A 352 17.53 -10.24 -9.83
C ALA A 352 18.63 -9.38 -9.18
N ASP A 353 18.98 -8.25 -9.80
CA ASP A 353 19.97 -7.31 -9.27
C ASP A 353 19.50 -6.59 -8.00
N LEU A 354 18.19 -6.47 -7.80
CA LEU A 354 17.63 -5.75 -6.65
C LEU A 354 17.81 -6.50 -5.33
N TYR A 355 17.80 -7.84 -5.36
CA TYR A 355 17.92 -8.64 -4.13
C TYR A 355 19.26 -8.47 -3.40
N PRO A 356 20.43 -8.55 -4.05
CA PRO A 356 21.71 -8.28 -3.39
C PRO A 356 21.88 -6.82 -2.95
N MET A 357 21.23 -5.86 -3.62
CA MET A 357 21.29 -4.44 -3.25
C MET A 357 20.39 -4.09 -2.06
N ARG A 358 19.46 -4.96 -1.70
CA ARG A 358 18.43 -4.72 -0.69
C ARG A 358 18.98 -4.20 0.63
N ARG A 359 20.06 -4.79 1.13
CA ARG A 359 20.69 -4.43 2.39
C ARG A 359 21.19 -2.98 2.37
N ARG A 360 21.89 -2.59 1.31
CA ARG A 360 22.42 -1.24 1.13
C ARG A 360 21.31 -0.20 0.94
N LEU A 361 20.26 -0.53 0.20
CA LEU A 361 19.08 0.33 0.03
C LEU A 361 18.32 0.55 1.35
N LEU A 362 18.16 -0.49 2.17
CA LEU A 362 17.56 -0.38 3.51
C LEU A 362 18.40 0.51 4.42
N SER A 363 19.74 0.38 4.38
CA SER A 363 20.65 1.22 5.13
C SER A 363 20.55 2.69 4.72
N ALA A 364 20.44 2.97 3.41
CA ALA A 364 20.20 4.32 2.91
C ALA A 364 18.87 4.90 3.43
N CYS A 365 17.78 4.12 3.37
CA CYS A 365 16.51 4.53 3.95
C CYS A 365 16.60 4.81 5.46
N TYR A 366 17.28 3.93 6.21
CA TYR A 366 17.51 4.12 7.63
C TYR A 366 18.26 5.42 7.90
N ARG A 367 19.33 5.68 7.15
CA ARG A 367 20.16 6.86 7.33
C ARG A 367 19.37 8.16 7.14
N LEU A 368 18.53 8.24 6.09
CA LEU A 368 17.66 9.40 5.87
C LEU A 368 16.68 9.61 7.04
N VAL A 369 16.08 8.53 7.55
CA VAL A 369 15.15 8.63 8.68
C VAL A 369 15.87 9.01 9.96
N ALA A 370 17.03 8.39 10.24
CA ALA A 370 17.79 8.60 11.47
C ALA A 370 18.32 10.04 11.59
N SER A 371 18.84 10.60 10.51
CA SER A 371 19.33 11.98 10.50
C SER A 371 18.21 13.01 10.66
N TRP A 372 17.04 12.77 10.02
CA TRP A 372 15.85 13.60 10.22
C TRP A 372 15.35 13.56 11.68
N VAL A 373 15.34 12.37 12.30
CA VAL A 373 14.98 12.23 13.71
C VAL A 373 15.99 12.93 14.61
N ALA A 374 17.29 12.74 14.37
CA ALA A 374 18.38 13.38 15.11
C ALA A 374 18.34 14.92 15.02
N ALA A 375 17.89 15.46 13.89
CA ALA A 375 17.66 16.90 13.69
C ALA A 375 16.40 17.45 14.40
N GLY A 376 15.70 16.62 15.19
CA GLY A 376 14.49 17.03 15.90
C GLY A 376 13.21 16.97 15.07
N LYS A 377 13.18 16.21 14.00
CA LYS A 377 12.00 15.97 13.13
C LYS A 377 11.46 17.26 12.50
N PRO A 378 12.29 18.06 11.80
CA PRO A 378 11.85 19.30 11.20
C PRO A 378 10.66 19.03 10.24
N SER A 379 9.58 19.80 10.41
CA SER A 379 8.36 19.63 9.61
C SER A 379 8.43 20.49 8.36
N ALA A 380 8.21 19.89 7.20
CA ALA A 380 8.02 20.58 5.94
C ALA A 380 6.53 20.77 5.62
N VAL A 381 6.21 21.83 4.87
CA VAL A 381 4.85 22.07 4.38
C VAL A 381 4.64 21.24 3.12
N CYS A 382 3.92 20.12 3.25
CA CYS A 382 3.47 19.31 2.14
C CYS A 382 1.94 19.29 2.09
N ARG A 383 1.35 19.62 0.94
CA ARG A 383 -0.10 19.64 0.76
C ARG A 383 -0.61 18.25 0.39
N SER A 384 -1.13 17.51 1.36
CA SER A 384 -1.67 16.17 1.13
C SER A 384 -2.97 15.95 1.90
N ARG A 385 -3.87 15.11 1.35
CA ARG A 385 -4.99 14.54 2.12
C ARG A 385 -4.48 13.62 3.23
N PHE A 386 -3.32 12.99 3.06
CA PHE A 386 -2.62 12.14 4.04
C PHE A 386 -1.70 12.97 4.95
N LYS A 387 -2.30 13.83 5.78
CA LYS A 387 -1.58 14.86 6.55
C LYS A 387 -0.45 14.31 7.43
N GLN A 388 -0.68 13.18 8.12
CA GLN A 388 0.34 12.61 9.01
C GLN A 388 1.46 11.93 8.21
N TRP A 389 1.12 11.24 7.14
CA TRP A 389 2.11 10.71 6.20
C TRP A 389 3.00 11.82 5.62
N ALA A 390 2.40 12.91 5.19
CA ALA A 390 3.15 14.05 4.64
C ALA A 390 4.07 14.71 5.68
N LYS A 391 3.64 14.77 6.96
CA LYS A 391 4.49 15.26 8.07
C LYS A 391 5.69 14.37 8.34
N VAL A 392 5.64 13.08 8.06
CA VAL A 392 6.75 12.15 8.25
C VAL A 392 7.51 11.98 6.95
N VAL A 393 6.94 11.29 5.96
CA VAL A 393 7.64 10.95 4.72
C VAL A 393 7.95 12.17 3.86
N GLY A 394 6.99 13.09 3.71
CA GLY A 394 7.22 14.35 3.00
C GLY A 394 8.30 15.19 3.66
N SER A 395 8.31 15.27 5.00
CA SER A 395 9.33 16.04 5.73
C SER A 395 10.71 15.40 5.65
N ILE A 396 10.83 14.07 5.71
CA ILE A 396 12.11 13.36 5.51
C ILE A 396 12.68 13.71 4.14
N LEU A 397 11.89 13.59 3.08
CA LEU A 397 12.33 13.90 1.72
C LEU A 397 12.77 15.37 1.57
N ARG A 398 11.95 16.30 2.08
CA ARG A 398 12.28 17.74 2.05
C ARG A 398 13.51 18.10 2.87
N PHE A 399 13.74 17.43 4.00
CA PHE A 399 14.93 17.61 4.83
C PHE A 399 16.22 17.23 4.10
N HIS A 400 16.13 16.25 3.19
CA HIS A 400 17.23 15.82 2.34
C HIS A 400 17.23 16.43 0.93
N ASP A 401 16.59 17.59 0.73
CA ASP A 401 16.53 18.35 -0.51
C ASP A 401 15.90 17.61 -1.70
N PHE A 402 15.04 16.63 -1.45
CA PHE A 402 14.18 16.08 -2.50
C PHE A 402 12.98 16.99 -2.74
N ILE A 403 12.43 16.95 -3.94
CA ILE A 403 11.22 17.71 -4.30
C ILE A 403 10.03 17.21 -3.47
N ASP A 404 9.08 18.09 -3.17
CA ASP A 404 7.84 17.72 -2.49
C ASP A 404 7.08 16.63 -3.30
N PRO A 405 6.98 15.39 -2.79
CA PRO A 405 6.27 14.32 -3.49
C PRO A 405 4.77 14.60 -3.68
N THR A 406 4.22 15.56 -2.95
CA THR A 406 2.81 15.95 -3.00
C THR A 406 2.55 17.13 -3.95
N SER A 407 3.59 17.68 -4.59
CA SER A 407 3.43 18.70 -5.62
C SER A 407 2.65 18.13 -6.81
N LYS A 408 2.02 19.00 -7.59
CA LYS A 408 1.21 18.56 -8.73
C LYS A 408 2.09 17.85 -9.77
N PRO A 409 1.63 16.73 -10.36
CA PRO A 409 2.32 16.09 -11.47
C PRO A 409 2.44 17.05 -12.67
N THR A 410 3.54 16.92 -13.40
CA THR A 410 3.82 17.76 -14.60
C THR A 410 2.98 17.29 -15.76
N LEU A 411 2.88 15.98 -15.96
CA LEU A 411 1.84 15.37 -16.75
C LEU A 411 0.59 15.24 -15.89
N GLN A 412 -0.53 15.64 -16.44
CA GLN A 412 -1.82 15.19 -15.93
C GLN A 412 -2.04 13.76 -16.43
N SER A 413 -1.24 12.82 -15.99
CA SER A 413 -1.41 11.39 -16.27
C SER A 413 -2.44 10.69 -15.38
N GLY A 414 -3.24 11.43 -14.63
CA GLY A 414 -4.67 11.21 -14.64
C GLY A 414 -5.19 12.26 -15.58
N GLU A 415 -5.53 11.94 -16.81
CA GLU A 415 -6.46 12.80 -17.51
C GLU A 415 -7.50 13.21 -16.49
N MET A 416 -7.62 14.52 -16.27
CA MET A 416 -8.71 15.03 -15.46
C MET A 416 -9.94 14.27 -15.90
N GLY A 417 -10.64 13.64 -14.97
CA GLY A 417 -11.81 12.88 -15.36
C GLY A 417 -12.63 13.74 -16.29
N GLU A 418 -13.27 13.16 -17.28
CA GLU A 418 -14.08 13.93 -18.24
C GLU A 418 -14.89 15.07 -17.59
N PRO A 419 -15.43 14.89 -16.33
CA PRO A 419 -16.05 16.00 -15.59
C PRO A 419 -15.11 17.16 -15.22
N GLU A 420 -13.84 16.89 -14.90
CA GLU A 420 -12.87 17.94 -14.59
C GLU A 420 -12.35 18.62 -15.86
N GLN A 421 -12.19 17.88 -16.97
CA GLN A 421 -11.89 18.45 -18.29
C GLN A 421 -13.01 19.39 -18.72
N ILE A 422 -14.26 18.93 -18.62
CA ILE A 422 -15.43 19.75 -18.90
C ILE A 422 -15.44 20.98 -17.97
N ALA A 423 -15.08 20.83 -16.69
CA ALA A 423 -15.04 21.93 -15.76
C ALA A 423 -14.01 23.01 -16.15
N LEU A 424 -12.84 22.62 -16.69
CA LEU A 424 -11.85 23.58 -17.20
C LEU A 424 -12.27 24.21 -18.53
N MET A 425 -12.87 23.43 -19.44
CA MET A 425 -13.44 23.97 -20.68
C MET A 425 -14.52 25.01 -20.36
N VAL A 426 -15.41 24.69 -19.44
CA VAL A 426 -16.44 25.62 -18.94
C VAL A 426 -15.82 26.83 -18.24
N ALA A 427 -14.77 26.66 -17.44
CA ALA A 427 -14.05 27.76 -16.83
C ALA A 427 -13.36 28.67 -17.87
N GLY A 428 -13.01 28.13 -19.05
CA GLY A 428 -12.46 28.87 -20.19
C GLY A 428 -13.48 29.70 -20.95
N MET A 429 -14.79 29.55 -20.69
CA MET A 429 -15.84 30.34 -21.39
C MET A 429 -15.70 31.84 -21.11
N ASP A 430 -16.24 32.65 -22.04
CA ASP A 430 -16.28 34.10 -21.87
C ASP A 430 -17.08 34.49 -20.60
N PRO A 431 -16.46 35.19 -19.65
CA PRO A 431 -17.11 35.53 -18.37
C PRO A 431 -18.22 36.59 -18.53
N ILE A 432 -18.28 37.28 -19.66
CA ILE A 432 -19.27 38.33 -19.93
C ILE A 432 -20.58 37.74 -20.46
N ARG A 433 -20.48 36.55 -21.10
CA ARG A 433 -21.61 35.92 -21.81
C ARG A 433 -22.32 34.89 -20.90
N LYS A 434 -23.66 34.83 -21.05
CA LYS A 434 -24.47 33.74 -20.47
C LYS A 434 -24.80 32.74 -21.58
N TYR A 435 -24.69 31.45 -21.23
CA TYR A 435 -24.82 30.33 -22.17
C TYR A 435 -26.01 29.46 -21.81
N THR A 436 -26.73 28.97 -22.79
CA THR A 436 -27.70 27.89 -22.64
C THR A 436 -26.98 26.55 -22.45
N LEU A 437 -27.68 25.50 -21.98
CA LEU A 437 -27.09 24.18 -21.88
C LEU A 437 -26.56 23.66 -23.22
N THR A 438 -27.24 23.94 -24.30
CA THR A 438 -26.81 23.53 -25.66
C THR A 438 -25.51 24.22 -26.04
N GLU A 439 -25.40 25.53 -25.88
CA GLU A 439 -24.16 26.28 -26.17
C GLU A 439 -22.99 25.83 -25.27
N VAL A 440 -23.22 25.44 -24.01
CA VAL A 440 -22.17 24.86 -23.16
C VAL A 440 -21.71 23.51 -23.70
N ILE A 441 -22.64 22.67 -24.16
CA ILE A 441 -22.34 21.39 -24.80
C ILE A 441 -21.51 21.61 -26.08
N ASP A 442 -21.92 22.57 -26.92
CA ASP A 442 -21.22 22.88 -28.18
C ASP A 442 -19.78 23.32 -27.90
N VAL A 443 -19.56 24.26 -26.98
CA VAL A 443 -18.22 24.71 -26.55
C VAL A 443 -17.37 23.54 -26.05
N CYS A 444 -17.92 22.63 -25.24
CA CYS A 444 -17.19 21.48 -24.75
C CYS A 444 -16.90 20.45 -25.86
N THR A 445 -17.82 20.27 -26.81
CA THR A 445 -17.63 19.35 -27.93
C THR A 445 -16.58 19.87 -28.92
N GLU A 446 -16.58 21.17 -29.23
CA GLU A 446 -15.55 21.82 -30.03
C GLU A 446 -14.16 21.74 -29.39
N ALA A 447 -14.10 21.73 -28.06
CA ALA A 447 -12.87 21.57 -27.31
C ALA A 447 -12.44 20.08 -27.13
N GLY A 448 -13.14 19.14 -27.80
CA GLY A 448 -12.80 17.71 -27.77
C GLY A 448 -13.42 16.89 -26.64
N ALA A 449 -14.38 17.44 -25.87
CA ALA A 449 -15.15 16.65 -24.92
C ALA A 449 -16.01 15.58 -25.63
N PHE A 450 -16.24 14.46 -24.96
CA PHE A 450 -17.10 13.35 -25.41
C PHE A 450 -16.55 12.51 -26.59
N GLU A 451 -15.32 12.69 -27.05
CA GLU A 451 -14.79 11.91 -28.17
C GLU A 451 -14.86 10.39 -27.95
N ASP A 452 -14.46 9.92 -26.78
CA ASP A 452 -14.49 8.51 -26.43
C ASP A 452 -15.92 8.00 -26.28
N ARG A 453 -16.80 8.78 -25.65
CA ARG A 453 -18.24 8.43 -25.53
C ARG A 453 -18.97 8.43 -26.87
N LEU A 454 -18.64 9.36 -27.73
CA LEU A 454 -19.20 9.41 -29.09
C LEU A 454 -18.75 8.21 -29.92
N LYS A 455 -17.55 7.68 -29.71
CA LYS A 455 -17.08 6.44 -30.35
C LYS A 455 -17.84 5.22 -29.83
N GLU A 456 -18.06 5.13 -28.51
CA GLU A 456 -18.85 4.05 -27.89
C GLU A 456 -20.31 4.06 -28.34
N TRP A 457 -20.93 5.24 -28.43
CA TRP A 457 -22.36 5.37 -28.74
C TRP A 457 -22.69 5.27 -30.25
N LYS A 458 -21.78 5.69 -31.14
CA LYS A 458 -21.98 5.61 -32.60
C LYS A 458 -22.13 4.19 -33.15
N GLY A 459 -21.82 3.18 -32.36
CA GLY A 459 -21.98 1.77 -32.73
C GLY A 459 -23.38 1.19 -32.56
N GLU A 460 -24.26 1.81 -31.76
CA GLU A 460 -25.51 1.17 -31.29
C GLU A 460 -26.78 2.03 -31.35
N GLU A 461 -26.71 3.39 -31.54
CA GLU A 461 -27.89 4.23 -31.34
C GLU A 461 -28.03 5.40 -32.35
N THR A 462 -29.26 5.91 -32.49
CA THR A 462 -29.58 7.06 -33.36
C THR A 462 -29.11 8.39 -32.74
N ASP A 463 -28.77 9.38 -33.60
CA ASP A 463 -28.27 10.73 -33.21
C ASP A 463 -29.14 11.42 -32.14
N LYS A 464 -30.47 11.19 -32.13
CA LYS A 464 -31.38 11.78 -31.14
C LYS A 464 -31.19 11.19 -29.73
N ILE A 465 -30.87 9.91 -29.64
CA ILE A 465 -30.66 9.21 -28.36
C ILE A 465 -29.32 9.66 -27.79
N ILE A 466 -28.29 9.75 -28.63
CA ILE A 466 -26.96 10.26 -28.27
C ILE A 466 -27.06 11.68 -27.74
N ALA A 467 -27.76 12.58 -28.44
CA ALA A 467 -27.95 13.97 -28.02
C ALA A 467 -28.67 14.08 -26.66
N ARG A 468 -29.65 13.20 -26.39
CA ARG A 468 -30.34 13.16 -25.12
C ARG A 468 -29.44 12.65 -23.99
N ALA A 469 -28.61 11.64 -24.24
CA ALA A 469 -27.65 11.10 -23.29
C ALA A 469 -26.59 12.13 -22.92
N ILE A 470 -26.01 12.86 -23.90
CA ILE A 470 -25.06 13.96 -23.68
C ILE A 470 -25.69 15.06 -22.82
N ARG A 471 -26.93 15.49 -23.12
CA ARG A 471 -27.62 16.51 -22.34
C ARG A 471 -27.84 16.10 -20.88
N SER A 472 -28.24 14.84 -20.64
CA SER A 472 -28.43 14.31 -19.29
C SER A 472 -27.10 14.29 -18.52
N TYR A 473 -26.07 13.73 -19.13
CA TYR A 473 -24.74 13.66 -18.55
C TYR A 473 -24.15 15.05 -18.24
N MET A 474 -24.21 15.97 -19.21
CA MET A 474 -23.74 17.33 -19.01
C MET A 474 -24.52 18.05 -17.88
N GLY A 475 -25.82 17.82 -17.78
CA GLY A 475 -26.63 18.37 -16.67
C GLY A 475 -26.15 17.89 -15.29
N ASP A 476 -25.69 16.65 -15.18
CA ASP A 476 -25.13 16.08 -13.95
C ASP A 476 -23.72 16.62 -13.66
N VAL A 477 -22.86 16.73 -14.68
CA VAL A 477 -21.53 17.32 -14.56
C VAL A 477 -21.63 18.78 -14.11
N LEU A 478 -22.41 19.60 -14.80
CA LEU A 478 -22.58 21.03 -14.43
C LEU A 478 -23.16 21.21 -13.04
N ARG A 479 -23.99 20.26 -12.55
CA ARG A 479 -24.47 20.26 -11.17
C ARG A 479 -23.34 20.03 -10.17
N LYS A 480 -22.41 19.09 -10.47
CA LYS A 480 -21.26 18.72 -9.62
C LYS A 480 -20.20 19.82 -9.56
N ILE A 481 -19.92 20.49 -10.69
CA ILE A 481 -18.86 21.51 -10.79
C ILE A 481 -19.32 22.91 -10.33
N ARG A 482 -20.62 23.14 -10.26
CA ARG A 482 -21.18 24.43 -9.86
C ARG A 482 -20.70 24.87 -8.47
N GLY A 483 -20.25 26.12 -8.36
CA GLY A 483 -19.74 26.71 -7.11
C GLY A 483 -18.34 26.29 -6.73
N ARG A 484 -17.69 25.37 -7.48
CA ARG A 484 -16.29 24.99 -7.28
C ARG A 484 -15.37 25.90 -8.08
N ASN A 485 -14.14 26.09 -7.61
CA ASN A 485 -13.12 26.88 -8.30
C ASN A 485 -12.34 26.00 -9.28
N TYR A 486 -12.35 26.34 -10.55
CA TYR A 486 -11.54 25.74 -11.61
C TYR A 486 -10.79 26.85 -12.35
N GLY A 487 -9.47 26.81 -12.35
CA GLY A 487 -8.64 27.79 -13.03
C GLY A 487 -8.90 29.24 -12.60
N GLY A 488 -9.27 29.49 -11.34
CA GLY A 488 -9.58 30.81 -10.84
C GLY A 488 -11.01 31.30 -11.14
N ARG A 489 -11.86 30.45 -11.69
CA ARG A 489 -13.24 30.78 -12.06
C ARG A 489 -14.24 29.80 -11.47
N THR A 490 -15.47 30.24 -11.27
CA THR A 490 -16.59 29.46 -10.72
C THR A 490 -17.78 29.48 -11.65
N LEU A 491 -18.37 28.32 -11.93
CA LEU A 491 -19.61 28.20 -12.68
C LEU A 491 -20.81 28.66 -11.85
N ARG A 492 -21.60 29.56 -12.41
CA ARG A 492 -22.88 30.02 -11.88
C ARG A 492 -24.03 29.59 -12.80
N ARG A 493 -25.23 29.59 -12.25
CA ARG A 493 -26.46 29.24 -12.96
C ARG A 493 -27.64 30.04 -12.45
N ASP A 494 -28.51 30.45 -13.37
CA ASP A 494 -29.79 31.09 -13.10
C ASP A 494 -30.91 30.47 -13.96
N GLY A 495 -32.15 30.81 -13.67
CA GLY A 495 -33.32 30.40 -14.42
C GLY A 495 -34.00 29.12 -13.98
N THR A 496 -35.16 28.83 -14.60
CA THR A 496 -35.99 27.66 -14.35
C THR A 496 -35.51 26.44 -15.15
N ALA A 497 -36.13 25.28 -14.94
CA ALA A 497 -35.73 24.04 -15.64
C ALA A 497 -35.80 24.15 -17.18
N LYS A 498 -36.65 25.04 -17.72
CA LYS A 498 -36.82 25.24 -19.18
C LYS A 498 -35.88 26.29 -19.77
N ASN A 499 -35.46 27.30 -18.98
CA ASN A 499 -34.64 28.44 -19.43
C ASN A 499 -33.42 28.63 -18.51
N ARG A 500 -32.55 27.62 -18.39
CA ARG A 500 -31.33 27.69 -17.60
C ARG A 500 -30.24 28.40 -18.36
N LEU A 501 -29.59 29.38 -17.71
CA LEU A 501 -28.42 30.05 -18.21
C LEU A 501 -27.23 29.79 -17.30
N TYR A 502 -26.08 29.60 -17.88
CA TYR A 502 -24.81 29.33 -17.21
C TYR A 502 -23.81 30.44 -17.56
N TRP A 503 -22.98 30.84 -16.60
CA TRP A 503 -21.86 31.75 -16.81
C TRP A 503 -20.76 31.45 -15.82
N VAL A 504 -19.57 32.00 -16.08
CA VAL A 504 -18.41 31.87 -15.19
C VAL A 504 -18.09 33.20 -14.54
N GLU A 505 -17.78 33.17 -13.25
CA GLU A 505 -17.34 34.34 -12.47
C GLU A 505 -15.90 34.11 -11.99
N GLN A 506 -15.11 35.18 -11.96
CA GLN A 506 -13.77 35.13 -11.39
C GLN A 506 -13.85 35.05 -9.86
N VAL A 507 -13.06 34.15 -9.29
CA VAL A 507 -12.97 34.01 -7.83
C VAL A 507 -12.03 35.09 -7.28
N PRO A 508 -12.47 35.95 -6.37
CA PRO A 508 -11.63 37.01 -5.79
C PRO A 508 -10.34 36.43 -5.18
N GLY A 509 -9.19 36.99 -5.55
CA GLY A 509 -7.88 36.59 -5.04
C GLY A 509 -7.24 35.38 -5.75
N SER A 510 -7.83 34.86 -6.82
CA SER A 510 -7.23 33.82 -7.65
C SER A 510 -6.57 34.41 -8.90
N VAL A 511 -5.36 33.93 -9.22
CA VAL A 511 -4.66 34.28 -10.47
C VAL A 511 -5.22 33.37 -11.59
N PRO A 512 -5.64 33.93 -12.76
CA PRO A 512 -6.09 33.11 -13.89
C PRO A 512 -4.97 32.20 -14.39
N ALA A 513 -5.28 30.93 -14.65
CA ALA A 513 -4.36 30.02 -15.32
C ALA A 513 -4.13 30.54 -16.76
N GLY A 514 -2.97 31.13 -17.04
CA GLY A 514 -2.62 31.63 -18.38
C GLY A 514 -1.72 32.85 -18.44
N HIS A 515 -1.55 33.60 -17.36
CA HIS A 515 -0.54 34.66 -17.31
C HIS A 515 0.79 34.10 -16.81
N LYS A 516 1.74 33.87 -17.75
CA LYS A 516 3.17 33.94 -17.40
C LYS A 516 3.37 35.37 -16.86
N ALA A 517 3.84 35.49 -15.63
CA ALA A 517 4.29 36.76 -15.10
C ALA A 517 5.40 37.26 -16.03
N GLU A 518 5.15 38.31 -16.79
CA GLU A 518 6.20 39.15 -17.33
C GLU A 518 6.98 39.64 -16.11
N GLN A 519 8.23 39.24 -16.04
CA GLN A 519 9.18 39.78 -15.07
C GLN A 519 9.36 41.24 -15.43
N ASP A 520 8.85 42.15 -14.58
CA ASP A 520 9.27 43.54 -14.60
C ASP A 520 10.79 43.60 -14.50
N PRO A 521 11.48 44.33 -15.38
CA PRO A 521 12.92 44.51 -15.27
C PRO A 521 13.20 45.33 -13.99
N GLN A 522 13.96 44.73 -13.07
CA GLN A 522 14.51 45.47 -11.93
C GLN A 522 15.35 46.63 -12.43
N PRO A 523 15.20 47.83 -11.89
CA PRO A 523 16.09 48.93 -12.20
C PRO A 523 17.51 48.60 -11.70
N MET A 524 18.49 48.66 -12.62
CA MET A 524 19.90 48.63 -12.29
C MET A 524 20.22 49.75 -11.32
N ALA A 525 20.57 49.43 -10.09
CA ALA A 525 21.19 50.35 -9.16
C ALA A 525 22.63 50.61 -9.62
N GLU A 526 22.90 51.82 -10.04
CA GLU A 526 24.25 52.30 -10.32
C GLU A 526 25.14 52.15 -9.07
N ALA A 527 26.27 51.51 -9.30
CA ALA A 527 27.39 51.52 -8.38
C ALA A 527 28.04 52.94 -8.38
N LEU A 528 28.06 53.61 -7.26
CA LEU A 528 28.96 54.72 -6.96
C LEU A 528 29.52 54.55 -5.56
N PHE A 529 30.85 54.42 -5.56
CA PHE A 529 31.86 54.46 -4.49
C PHE A 529 32.01 53.23 -3.60
#